data_818c767a31aaf7836bf4e57202e2cbfa
#
_entry.id   818c767a31aaf7836bf4e57202e2cbfa
#
_cell.length_a   1.000
_cell.length_b   1.000
_cell.length_c   1.000
_cell.angle_alpha   90.00
_cell.angle_beta   90.00
_cell.angle_gamma   90.00
#
_symmetry.space_group_name_H-M   'P 1'
#
loop_
_entity.id
_entity.type
_entity.pdbx_description
1 polymer ?
#
loop_
_entity_poly.entity_id
_entity_poly.type
_entity_poly.pdbx_seq_one_letter_code
_entity_poly.pdbx_strand_id
1 'polypeptide(L)'
;MRVIIAGSRSMTDAEQVAAAIACSGFAITEVISGGARGVDTLGEAWAHMHRIPVRRFPADWQRYGKRAGFRRNEAMAYVADALIAVWDGSSPGTRHMIATARQRGLRLFVWQPRQAPDHHRRGR
;
A
#
# COMPACT_ATOMS: atom_id res chain seq x y z
N MET A 1 -9.22 -5.41 -11.78
CA MET A 1 -8.54 -6.06 -10.64
C MET A 1 -8.87 -5.35 -9.34
N ARG A 2 -8.98 -6.10 -8.28
CA ARG A 2 -9.08 -5.56 -6.93
C ARG A 2 -7.66 -5.42 -6.42
N VAL A 3 -7.24 -4.21 -6.11
CA VAL A 3 -5.84 -3.93 -5.83
C VAL A 3 -5.69 -3.30 -4.45
N ILE A 4 -4.82 -3.89 -3.62
CA ILE A 4 -4.44 -3.30 -2.35
C ILE A 4 -3.43 -2.21 -2.63
N ILE A 5 -3.63 -1.02 -2.07
CA ILE A 5 -2.62 0.05 -2.11
C ILE A 5 -2.20 0.28 -0.67
N ALA A 6 -0.98 -0.09 -0.35
CA ALA A 6 -0.49 -0.06 1.02
C ALA A 6 0.96 0.43 1.06
N GLY A 7 1.40 0.86 2.22
CA GLY A 7 2.79 1.30 2.36
C GLY A 7 3.03 2.08 3.63
N SER A 8 4.06 2.90 3.58
CA SER A 8 4.58 3.60 4.73
C SER A 8 3.60 4.63 5.30
N ARG A 9 3.46 4.66 6.61
CA ARG A 9 2.57 5.61 7.29
C ARG A 9 3.07 7.03 7.21
N SER A 10 4.35 7.20 7.01
CA SER A 10 4.97 8.53 6.94
C SER A 10 4.89 9.16 5.55
N MET A 11 4.36 8.43 4.58
CA MET A 11 4.27 8.94 3.22
C MET A 11 3.24 10.05 3.14
N THR A 12 3.66 11.20 2.63
CA THR A 12 2.78 12.36 2.46
C THR A 12 2.72 12.85 1.01
N ASP A 13 3.49 12.24 0.12
CA ASP A 13 3.60 12.69 -1.26
C ASP A 13 2.63 11.91 -2.16
N ALA A 14 1.50 12.53 -2.47
CA ALA A 14 0.49 11.93 -3.31
C ALA A 14 1.01 11.61 -4.71
N GLU A 15 1.98 12.36 -5.21
CA GLU A 15 2.54 12.11 -6.52
C GLU A 15 3.31 10.79 -6.58
N GLN A 16 3.98 10.42 -5.50
CA GLN A 16 4.67 9.14 -5.45
C GLN A 16 3.68 7.99 -5.51
N VAL A 17 2.56 8.10 -4.82
CA VAL A 17 1.54 7.06 -4.84
C VAL A 17 0.92 6.98 -6.24
N ALA A 18 0.58 8.11 -6.84
CA ALA A 18 0.02 8.14 -8.19
C ALA A 18 1.00 7.55 -9.22
N ALA A 19 2.29 7.85 -9.07
CA ALA A 19 3.32 7.31 -9.96
C ALA A 19 3.42 5.79 -9.82
N ALA A 20 3.37 5.30 -8.60
CA ALA A 20 3.42 3.85 -8.37
C ALA A 20 2.22 3.15 -9.02
N ILE A 21 1.03 3.74 -8.87
CA ILE A 21 -0.18 3.18 -9.47
C ILE A 21 -0.04 3.15 -11.00
N ALA A 22 0.39 4.25 -11.59
CA ALA A 22 0.55 4.32 -13.04
C ALA A 22 1.59 3.31 -13.53
N CYS A 23 2.72 3.21 -12.84
CA CYS A 23 3.79 2.31 -13.25
C CYS A 23 3.44 0.84 -13.05
N SER A 24 2.50 0.53 -12.18
CA SER A 24 2.10 -0.86 -11.96
C SER A 24 1.45 -1.47 -13.20
N GLY A 25 0.78 -0.65 -14.00
CA GLY A 25 0.05 -1.12 -15.17
C GLY A 25 -1.21 -1.91 -14.82
N PHE A 26 -1.61 -1.96 -13.56
CA PHE A 26 -2.79 -2.72 -13.16
C PHE A 26 -4.07 -2.01 -13.57
N ALA A 27 -5.02 -2.77 -14.09
CA ALA A 27 -6.36 -2.25 -14.42
C ALA A 27 -7.23 -2.34 -13.16
N ILE A 28 -7.31 -1.24 -12.43
CA ILE A 28 -7.91 -1.21 -11.10
C ILE A 28 -9.41 -0.96 -11.19
N THR A 29 -10.21 -1.87 -10.64
CA THR A 29 -11.66 -1.73 -10.56
C THR A 29 -12.13 -1.51 -9.13
N GLU A 30 -11.32 -1.83 -8.15
CA GLU A 30 -11.62 -1.58 -6.74
C GLU A 30 -10.30 -1.44 -6.00
N VAL A 31 -10.21 -0.45 -5.11
CA VAL A 31 -9.05 -0.27 -4.24
C VAL A 31 -9.37 -0.86 -2.88
N ILE A 32 -8.47 -1.70 -2.39
CA ILE A 32 -8.58 -2.30 -1.07
C ILE A 32 -7.60 -1.59 -0.15
N SER A 33 -8.10 -1.07 0.96
CA SER A 33 -7.32 -0.22 1.85
C SER A 33 -7.41 -0.68 3.30
N GLY A 34 -6.30 -0.59 4.00
CA GLY A 34 -6.28 -0.84 5.44
C GLY A 34 -6.73 0.36 6.28
N GLY A 35 -6.90 1.52 5.65
CA GLY A 35 -7.36 2.72 6.36
C GLY A 35 -6.31 3.36 7.24
N ALA A 36 -5.04 3.01 7.11
CA ALA A 36 -3.97 3.61 7.89
C ALA A 36 -3.58 4.97 7.32
N ARG A 37 -2.76 5.70 8.06
CA ARG A 37 -2.20 6.96 7.56
C ARG A 37 -1.21 6.68 6.44
N GLY A 38 -0.81 7.70 5.74
CA GLY A 38 0.21 7.61 4.72
C GLY A 38 -0.33 7.02 3.43
N VAL A 39 0.32 6.00 2.92
CA VAL A 39 -0.01 5.44 1.61
C VAL A 39 -1.46 4.99 1.50
N ASP A 40 -2.01 4.36 2.56
CA ASP A 40 -3.40 3.91 2.54
C ASP A 40 -4.34 5.09 2.26
N THR A 41 -4.17 6.19 3.00
CA THR A 41 -5.00 7.39 2.83
C THR A 41 -4.82 8.00 1.45
N LEU A 42 -3.58 8.07 0.97
CA LEU A 42 -3.30 8.65 -0.35
C LEU A 42 -3.87 7.76 -1.47
N GLY A 43 -3.83 6.46 -1.30
CA GLY A 43 -4.43 5.53 -2.26
C GLY A 43 -5.95 5.66 -2.31
N GLU A 44 -6.58 5.86 -1.16
CA GLU A 44 -8.03 6.10 -1.11
C GLU A 44 -8.39 7.40 -1.83
N ALA A 45 -7.60 8.45 -1.62
CA ALA A 45 -7.83 9.72 -2.28
C ALA A 45 -7.69 9.60 -3.79
N TRP A 46 -6.69 8.85 -4.25
CA TRP A 46 -6.49 8.58 -5.66
C TRP A 46 -7.71 7.86 -6.25
N ALA A 47 -8.20 6.84 -5.55
CA ALA A 47 -9.37 6.08 -5.99
C ALA A 47 -10.60 6.98 -6.10
N HIS A 48 -10.78 7.85 -5.10
CA HIS A 48 -11.90 8.76 -5.08
C HIS A 48 -11.87 9.70 -6.28
N MET A 49 -10.69 10.25 -6.59
CA MET A 49 -10.54 11.13 -7.74
C MET A 49 -10.83 10.43 -9.06
N HIS A 50 -10.53 9.15 -9.14
CA HIS A 50 -10.74 8.36 -10.35
C HIS A 50 -12.07 7.61 -10.35
N ARG A 51 -12.94 7.89 -9.35
CA ARG A 51 -14.27 7.28 -9.22
C ARG A 51 -14.20 5.75 -9.14
N ILE A 52 -13.18 5.26 -8.44
CA ILE A 52 -13.00 3.84 -8.20
C ILE A 52 -13.43 3.55 -6.76
N PRO A 53 -14.28 2.55 -6.53
CA PRO A 53 -14.73 2.24 -5.17
C PRO A 53 -13.59 1.78 -4.28
N VAL A 54 -13.70 2.12 -3.00
CA VAL A 54 -12.72 1.74 -1.97
C VAL A 54 -13.39 0.80 -0.98
N ARG A 55 -12.71 -0.29 -0.67
CA ARG A 55 -13.14 -1.22 0.36
C ARG A 55 -12.13 -1.21 1.48
N ARG A 56 -12.55 -0.81 2.67
CA ARG A 56 -11.67 -0.72 3.81
C ARG A 56 -11.71 -1.95 4.69
N PHE A 57 -10.55 -2.29 5.22
CA PHE A 57 -10.39 -3.39 6.17
C PHE A 57 -9.73 -2.81 7.43
N PRO A 58 -10.52 -2.23 8.34
CA PRO A 58 -9.93 -1.65 9.54
C PRO A 58 -9.37 -2.74 10.44
N ALA A 59 -8.24 -2.46 11.08
CA ALA A 59 -7.65 -3.38 12.04
C ALA A 59 -8.44 -3.32 13.34
N ASP A 60 -8.78 -4.48 13.90
CA ASP A 60 -9.52 -4.56 15.14
C ASP A 60 -8.55 -4.72 16.32
N TRP A 61 -8.00 -3.60 16.74
CA TRP A 61 -7.00 -3.57 17.80
C TRP A 61 -7.54 -4.06 19.14
N GLN A 62 -8.83 -3.83 19.39
CA GLN A 62 -9.43 -4.28 20.65
C GLN A 62 -9.50 -5.79 20.72
N ARG A 63 -9.80 -6.43 19.62
CA ARG A 63 -9.97 -7.88 19.61
C ARG A 63 -8.64 -8.62 19.49
N TYR A 64 -7.72 -8.11 18.65
CA TYR A 64 -6.51 -8.83 18.32
C TYR A 64 -5.23 -8.21 18.85
N GLY A 65 -5.31 -7.05 19.46
CA GLY A 65 -4.13 -6.37 20.00
C GLY A 65 -3.08 -6.16 18.91
N LYS A 66 -1.85 -6.51 19.21
CA LYS A 66 -0.73 -6.28 18.29
C LYS A 66 -0.85 -7.05 16.97
N ARG A 67 -1.66 -8.09 16.93
CA ARG A 67 -1.84 -8.89 15.72
C ARG A 67 -2.86 -8.30 14.76
N ALA A 68 -3.57 -7.27 15.19
CA ALA A 68 -4.68 -6.72 14.39
C ALA A 68 -4.28 -6.30 13.00
N GLY A 69 -3.12 -5.65 12.87
CA GLY A 69 -2.62 -5.22 11.56
C GLY A 69 -2.30 -6.39 10.65
N PHE A 70 -1.70 -7.43 11.19
CA PHE A 70 -1.34 -8.62 10.40
C PHE A 70 -2.58 -9.38 9.97
N ARG A 71 -3.56 -9.49 10.86
CA ARG A 71 -4.82 -10.16 10.50
C ARG A 71 -5.57 -9.40 9.44
N ARG A 72 -5.58 -8.06 9.54
CA ARG A 72 -6.19 -7.23 8.52
C ARG A 72 -5.49 -7.41 7.17
N ASN A 73 -4.16 -7.48 7.17
CA ASN A 73 -3.40 -7.71 5.94
C ASN A 73 -3.77 -9.05 5.30
N GLU A 74 -3.93 -10.08 6.11
CA GLU A 74 -4.34 -11.39 5.61
C GLU A 74 -5.73 -11.35 4.99
N ALA A 75 -6.65 -10.64 5.64
CA ALA A 75 -8.00 -10.49 5.13
C ALA A 75 -8.02 -9.76 3.78
N MET A 76 -7.21 -8.71 3.65
CA MET A 76 -7.10 -8.00 2.39
C MET A 76 -6.54 -8.88 1.29
N ALA A 77 -5.48 -9.62 1.59
CA ALA A 77 -4.85 -10.50 0.61
C ALA A 77 -5.79 -11.61 0.14
N TYR A 78 -6.71 -12.02 1.00
CA TYR A 78 -7.67 -13.06 0.65
C TYR A 78 -8.62 -12.62 -0.48
N VAL A 79 -8.98 -11.34 -0.52
CA VAL A 79 -9.96 -10.85 -1.50
C VAL A 79 -9.33 -10.14 -2.68
N ALA A 80 -8.05 -9.79 -2.61
CA ALA A 80 -7.40 -8.98 -3.64
C ALA A 80 -6.81 -9.82 -4.77
N ASP A 81 -6.59 -9.16 -5.89
CA ASP A 81 -5.90 -9.75 -7.03
C ASP A 81 -4.45 -9.29 -7.08
N ALA A 82 -4.16 -8.12 -6.53
CA ALA A 82 -2.83 -7.52 -6.63
C ALA A 82 -2.54 -6.60 -5.46
N LEU A 83 -1.27 -6.31 -5.26
CA LEU A 83 -0.79 -5.35 -4.27
C LEU A 83 0.14 -4.35 -4.93
N ILE A 84 -0.10 -3.07 -4.68
CA ILE A 84 0.86 -2.01 -4.93
C ILE A 84 1.37 -1.57 -3.58
N ALA A 85 2.64 -1.75 -3.32
CA ALA A 85 3.27 -1.37 -2.05
C ALA A 85 4.22 -0.20 -2.30
N VAL A 86 3.95 0.93 -1.67
CA VAL A 86 4.83 2.09 -1.71
C VAL A 86 5.60 2.08 -0.39
N TRP A 87 6.82 1.59 -0.42
CA TRP A 87 7.51 1.13 0.79
C TRP A 87 8.88 1.75 0.95
N ASP A 88 9.17 2.17 2.16
CA ASP A 88 10.47 2.76 2.52
C ASP A 88 11.57 1.70 2.74
N GLY A 89 11.21 0.44 2.69
CA GLY A 89 12.17 -0.65 2.92
C GLY A 89 12.25 -1.12 4.35
N SER A 90 11.63 -0.41 5.29
CA SER A 90 11.76 -0.72 6.71
C SER A 90 10.46 -0.92 7.47
N SER A 91 9.35 -0.37 7.01
CA SER A 91 8.08 -0.48 7.73
C SER A 91 7.65 -1.94 7.90
N PRO A 92 7.51 -2.44 9.14
CA PRO A 92 7.21 -3.86 9.36
C PRO A 92 5.84 -4.29 8.85
N GLY A 93 4.84 -3.42 8.96
CA GLY A 93 3.49 -3.73 8.48
C GLY A 93 3.46 -3.91 6.98
N THR A 94 4.19 -3.08 6.24
CA THR A 94 4.28 -3.21 4.78
C THR A 94 5.08 -4.44 4.39
N ARG A 95 6.13 -4.75 5.14
CA ARG A 95 6.91 -5.98 4.91
C ARG A 95 6.00 -7.20 5.03
N HIS A 96 5.19 -7.23 6.07
CA HIS A 96 4.23 -8.32 6.29
C HIS A 96 3.22 -8.40 5.13
N MET A 97 2.72 -7.25 4.68
CA MET A 97 1.75 -7.21 3.58
C MET A 97 2.36 -7.78 2.30
N ILE A 98 3.60 -7.41 2.00
CA ILE A 98 4.32 -7.91 0.82
C ILE A 98 4.51 -9.43 0.92
N ALA A 99 4.94 -9.92 2.08
CA ALA A 99 5.15 -11.36 2.27
C ALA A 99 3.83 -12.12 2.13
N THR A 100 2.77 -11.57 2.70
CA THR A 100 1.43 -12.19 2.62
C THR A 100 0.94 -12.24 1.18
N ALA A 101 1.11 -11.15 0.44
CA ALA A 101 0.73 -11.10 -0.97
C ALA A 101 1.48 -12.15 -1.79
N ARG A 102 2.77 -12.30 -1.53
CA ARG A 102 3.58 -13.32 -2.23
C ARG A 102 3.09 -14.73 -1.92
N GLN A 103 2.80 -15.01 -0.67
CA GLN A 103 2.31 -16.32 -0.27
C GLN A 103 0.98 -16.66 -0.92
N ARG A 104 0.14 -15.66 -1.14
CA ARG A 104 -1.18 -15.85 -1.74
C ARG A 104 -1.14 -15.80 -3.26
N GLY A 105 0.02 -15.58 -3.85
CA GLY A 105 0.15 -15.53 -5.31
C GLY A 105 -0.43 -14.30 -5.96
N LEU A 106 -0.57 -13.19 -5.22
CA LEU A 106 -1.05 -11.94 -5.80
C LEU A 106 -0.01 -11.36 -6.74
N ARG A 107 -0.46 -10.60 -7.73
CA ARG A 107 0.45 -9.77 -8.50
C ARG A 107 0.99 -8.69 -7.59
N LEU A 108 2.27 -8.40 -7.72
CA LEU A 108 2.94 -7.52 -6.77
C LEU A 108 3.74 -6.47 -7.50
N PHE A 109 3.55 -5.22 -7.12
CA PHE A 109 4.36 -4.11 -7.59
C PHE A 109 4.85 -3.32 -6.38
N VAL A 110 6.15 -3.31 -6.15
CA VAL A 110 6.76 -2.59 -5.04
C VAL A 110 7.45 -1.35 -5.59
N TRP A 111 7.03 -0.20 -5.07
CA TRP A 111 7.60 1.09 -5.45
C TRP A 111 8.34 1.64 -4.25
N GLN A 112 9.62 1.88 -4.43
CA GLN A 112 10.41 2.51 -3.38
C GLN A 112 10.49 3.99 -3.72
N PRO A 113 9.93 4.88 -2.86
CA PRO A 113 9.92 6.29 -3.16
C PRO A 113 11.32 6.81 -3.31
N ARG A 114 11.51 7.69 -4.31
CA ARG A 114 12.78 8.33 -4.49
C ARG A 114 12.95 9.33 -3.38
N GLN A 115 14.05 9.22 -2.66
CA GLN A 115 14.38 10.22 -1.67
C GLN A 115 14.82 11.49 -2.36
N ALA A 116 14.58 12.63 -1.71
CA ALA A 116 15.12 13.87 -2.20
C ALA A 116 16.63 13.72 -2.34
N PRO A 117 17.22 14.28 -3.39
CA PRO A 117 18.65 14.14 -3.58
C PRO A 117 19.39 14.65 -2.37
N ASP A 118 20.32 13.86 -1.92
CA ASP A 118 21.18 14.27 -0.84
C ASP A 118 22.30 15.08 -1.47
N HIS A 119 22.25 16.37 -1.25
CA HIS A 119 23.20 17.26 -1.86
C HIS A 119 24.62 16.97 -1.48
N HIS A 120 24.82 16.34 -0.34
CA HIS A 120 26.17 15.98 0.05
C HIS A 120 26.67 14.84 -0.80
N ARG A 121 25.80 13.93 -1.15
CA ARG A 121 26.22 12.85 -1.97
C ARG A 121 26.46 13.24 -3.35
N ARG A 122 25.91 14.35 -3.73
CA ARG A 122 25.98 14.70 -5.01
C ARG A 122 27.27 15.09 -5.37
N GLY A 123 28.04 15.36 -4.53
CA GLY A 123 29.38 15.65 -4.84
C GLY A 123 30.07 14.50 -5.48
N ARG A 124 29.37 13.49 -5.48
CA ARG A 124 29.87 12.43 -6.05
C ARG A 124 30.21 12.60 -7.33
#